data_4bfd7807bca9a4c9d4b1c5d8627cb0af
#
_entry.id   4bfd7807bca9a4c9d4b1c5d8627cb0af
#
_cell.length_a   1.000
_cell.length_b   1.000
_cell.length_c   1.000
_cell.angle_alpha   90.00
_cell.angle_beta   90.00
_cell.angle_gamma   90.00
#
_symmetry.space_group_name_H-M   'P 1'
#
loop_
_entity.id
_entity.type
_entity.pdbx_description
1 polymer ?
#
loop_
_entity_poly.entity_id
_entity_poly.type
_entity_poly.pdbx_seq_one_letter_code
_entity_poly.pdbx_strand_id
1 'polypeptide(L)'
;MEVRPITLNDLNAFYSLFCEVSAEGRYSARPSPPPIQAIERALAQVVENHWPVYVIEHEGQVVGSAEAYPDSFCRAGGSELIGILGMQVKREYRRNGYGFALLSAVIRHCRGAGFNSVDLSVFKSNTAARSLYKKLGFTWVEDLPPCKLPCGTSEQPIKMRLAL
;
A
#
# COMPACT_ATOMS: atom_id res chain seq x y z
N MET A 1 1.42 -16.62 -10.88
CA MET A 1 1.00 -15.51 -10.01
C MET A 1 0.69 -16.08 -8.63
N GLU A 2 1.45 -15.73 -7.64
CA GLU A 2 1.30 -16.21 -6.25
C GLU A 2 1.28 -15.00 -5.30
N VAL A 3 0.29 -14.95 -4.40
CA VAL A 3 0.17 -13.94 -3.34
C VAL A 3 0.50 -14.60 -2.02
N ARG A 4 1.47 -14.08 -1.29
CA ARG A 4 1.88 -14.59 0.01
C ARG A 4 2.25 -13.48 1.00
N PRO A 5 2.22 -13.74 2.31
CA PRO A 5 2.78 -12.81 3.29
C PRO A 5 4.25 -12.51 2.98
N ILE A 6 4.66 -11.27 3.28
CA ILE A 6 6.07 -10.86 3.15
C ILE A 6 6.90 -11.54 4.24
N THR A 7 8.18 -11.79 3.93
CA THR A 7 9.17 -12.32 4.87
C THR A 7 10.41 -11.43 4.93
N LEU A 8 11.29 -11.64 5.90
CA LEU A 8 12.56 -10.91 5.99
C LEU A 8 13.46 -11.13 4.76
N ASN A 9 13.32 -12.28 4.09
CA ASN A 9 14.10 -12.58 2.88
C ASN A 9 13.69 -11.71 1.68
N ASP A 10 12.52 -11.08 1.74
CA ASP A 10 12.00 -10.22 0.69
C ASP A 10 12.55 -8.78 0.73
N LEU A 11 13.35 -8.42 1.75
CA LEU A 11 13.82 -7.04 1.97
C LEU A 11 14.37 -6.40 0.69
N ASN A 12 15.30 -7.05 0.02
CA ASN A 12 15.94 -6.49 -1.17
C ASN A 12 14.97 -6.37 -2.35
N ALA A 13 14.14 -7.38 -2.58
CA ALA A 13 13.14 -7.37 -3.64
C ALA A 13 12.06 -6.31 -3.39
N PHE A 14 11.60 -6.20 -2.15
CA PHE A 14 10.62 -5.18 -1.72
C PHE A 14 11.20 -3.76 -1.84
N TYR A 15 12.45 -3.55 -1.41
CA TYR A 15 13.13 -2.27 -1.55
C TYR A 15 13.32 -1.87 -3.02
N SER A 16 13.75 -2.82 -3.86
CA SER A 16 13.91 -2.61 -5.30
C SER A 16 12.58 -2.21 -5.96
N LEU A 17 11.50 -2.92 -5.64
CA LEU A 17 10.15 -2.58 -6.09
C LEU A 17 9.75 -1.16 -5.68
N PHE A 18 10.04 -0.78 -4.43
CA PHE A 18 9.74 0.56 -3.92
C PHE A 18 10.52 1.65 -4.66
N CYS A 19 11.83 1.42 -4.91
CA CYS A 19 12.67 2.33 -5.70
C CYS A 19 12.14 2.50 -7.13
N GLU A 20 11.79 1.40 -7.78
CA GLU A 20 11.31 1.39 -9.17
C GLU A 20 10.00 2.17 -9.32
N VAL A 21 9.01 1.91 -8.45
CA VAL A 21 7.73 2.61 -8.49
C VAL A 21 7.88 4.10 -8.10
N SER A 22 8.73 4.41 -7.11
CA SER A 22 9.00 5.79 -6.70
C SER A 22 9.66 6.61 -7.81
N ALA A 23 10.55 5.98 -8.59
CA ALA A 23 11.24 6.64 -9.72
C ALA A 23 10.28 7.10 -10.84
N GLU A 24 9.07 6.55 -10.89
CA GLU A 24 8.05 7.03 -11.83
C GLU A 24 7.58 8.46 -11.51
N GLY A 25 7.73 8.93 -10.25
CA GLY A 25 7.40 10.30 -9.82
C GLY A 25 5.93 10.69 -9.92
N ARG A 26 5.02 9.72 -10.04
CA ARG A 26 3.59 9.93 -10.36
C ARG A 26 2.63 9.59 -9.23
N TYR A 27 3.05 8.73 -8.30
CA TYR A 27 2.13 8.11 -7.34
C TYR A 27 2.44 8.47 -5.88
N SER A 28 3.52 9.22 -5.66
CA SER A 28 3.93 9.70 -4.35
C SER A 28 4.49 11.11 -4.43
N ALA A 29 4.21 11.91 -3.41
CA ALA A 29 4.85 13.21 -3.23
C ALA A 29 6.31 13.09 -2.73
N ARG A 30 6.73 11.91 -2.31
CA ARG A 30 8.12 11.67 -1.87
C ARG A 30 9.04 11.54 -3.08
N PRO A 31 10.18 12.26 -3.09
CA PRO A 31 11.13 12.21 -4.22
C PRO A 31 11.92 10.89 -4.29
N SER A 32 12.03 10.18 -3.18
CA SER A 32 12.78 8.92 -3.06
C SER A 32 12.20 8.03 -1.97
N PRO A 33 12.45 6.70 -2.04
CA PRO A 33 12.06 5.80 -0.96
C PRO A 33 12.85 6.11 0.33
N PRO A 34 12.34 5.66 1.51
CA PRO A 34 13.11 5.70 2.74
C PRO A 34 14.42 4.89 2.60
N PRO A 35 15.44 5.15 3.45
CA PRO A 35 16.63 4.31 3.49
C PRO A 35 16.28 2.84 3.74
N ILE A 36 17.04 1.92 3.14
CA ILE A 36 16.78 0.47 3.26
C ILE A 36 16.77 0.02 4.73
N GLN A 37 17.58 0.62 5.60
CA GLN A 37 17.61 0.30 7.04
C GLN A 37 16.29 0.66 7.76
N ALA A 38 15.58 1.68 7.29
CA ALA A 38 14.27 2.03 7.82
C ALA A 38 13.21 1.01 7.39
N ILE A 39 13.30 0.54 6.14
CA ILE A 39 12.42 -0.51 5.61
C ILE A 39 12.70 -1.85 6.31
N GLU A 40 13.96 -2.18 6.54
CA GLU A 40 14.34 -3.40 7.28
C GLU A 40 13.74 -3.43 8.70
N ARG A 41 13.84 -2.31 9.44
CA ARG A 41 13.22 -2.22 10.77
C ARG A 41 11.70 -2.34 10.72
N ALA A 42 11.06 -1.69 9.76
CA ALA A 42 9.62 -1.78 9.57
C ALA A 42 9.19 -3.24 9.22
N LEU A 43 9.94 -3.90 8.34
CA LEU A 43 9.68 -5.27 7.94
C LEU A 43 9.84 -6.26 9.11
N ALA A 44 10.85 -6.05 9.97
CA ALA A 44 11.01 -6.86 11.18
C ALA A 44 9.77 -6.78 12.08
N GLN A 45 9.22 -5.57 12.28
CA GLN A 45 7.98 -5.38 13.04
C GLN A 45 6.76 -6.01 12.36
N VAL A 46 6.68 -5.94 11.03
CA VAL A 46 5.62 -6.59 10.25
C VAL A 46 5.60 -8.09 10.51
N VAL A 47 6.76 -8.73 10.42
CA VAL A 47 6.89 -10.18 10.62
C VAL A 47 6.61 -10.57 12.08
N GLU A 48 7.16 -9.83 13.03
CA GLU A 48 6.97 -10.07 14.47
C GLU A 48 5.50 -9.93 14.90
N ASN A 49 4.80 -8.92 14.39
CA ASN A 49 3.42 -8.64 14.77
C ASN A 49 2.38 -9.27 13.84
N HIS A 50 2.82 -10.02 12.84
CA HIS A 50 1.94 -10.60 11.82
C HIS A 50 1.02 -9.57 11.15
N TRP A 51 1.53 -8.39 10.83
CA TRP A 51 0.74 -7.36 10.17
C TRP A 51 0.43 -7.73 8.73
N PRO A 52 -0.71 -7.26 8.18
CA PRO A 52 -1.16 -7.61 6.83
C PRO A 52 -0.32 -6.93 5.75
N VAL A 53 0.83 -7.50 5.46
CA VAL A 53 1.73 -7.10 4.37
C VAL A 53 1.97 -8.31 3.47
N TYR A 54 1.66 -8.15 2.19
CA TYR A 54 1.71 -9.20 1.18
C TYR A 54 2.55 -8.77 -0.02
N VAL A 55 3.22 -9.73 -0.61
CA VAL A 55 3.87 -9.61 -1.91
C VAL A 55 3.19 -10.50 -2.93
N ILE A 56 3.32 -10.14 -4.20
CA ILE A 56 2.87 -10.97 -5.31
C ILE A 56 4.04 -11.30 -6.22
N GLU A 57 4.18 -12.57 -6.53
CA GLU A 57 5.24 -13.09 -7.38
C GLU A 57 4.72 -13.47 -8.77
N HIS A 58 5.55 -13.23 -9.74
CA HIS A 58 5.42 -13.72 -11.11
C HIS A 58 6.76 -14.30 -11.54
N GLU A 59 6.77 -15.58 -11.92
CA GLU A 59 8.00 -16.30 -12.33
C GLU A 59 9.17 -16.15 -11.34
N GLY A 60 8.85 -16.25 -10.02
CA GLY A 60 9.84 -16.17 -8.96
C GLY A 60 10.35 -14.76 -8.62
N GLN A 61 9.75 -13.72 -9.22
CA GLN A 61 10.09 -12.33 -8.93
C GLN A 61 8.96 -11.62 -8.21
N VAL A 62 9.28 -10.84 -7.18
CA VAL A 62 8.33 -9.92 -6.53
C VAL A 62 8.03 -8.77 -7.50
N VAL A 63 6.78 -8.68 -7.92
CA VAL A 63 6.30 -7.69 -8.90
C VAL A 63 5.30 -6.70 -8.34
N GLY A 64 4.87 -6.90 -7.09
CA GLY A 64 3.99 -5.99 -6.38
C GLY A 64 3.93 -6.30 -4.90
N SER A 65 3.43 -5.34 -4.15
CA SER A 65 3.13 -5.46 -2.72
C SER A 65 1.90 -4.65 -2.34
N ALA A 66 1.24 -5.07 -1.27
CA ALA A 66 0.24 -4.27 -0.58
C ALA A 66 0.34 -4.52 0.93
N GLU A 67 0.10 -3.46 1.67
CA GLU A 67 0.20 -3.44 3.12
C GLU A 67 -0.97 -2.69 3.74
N ALA A 68 -1.34 -3.04 4.99
CA ALA A 68 -2.20 -2.23 5.84
C ALA A 68 -1.55 -2.16 7.23
N TYR A 69 -0.80 -1.11 7.50
CA TYR A 69 -0.22 -0.87 8.81
C TYR A 69 -1.28 -0.39 9.79
N PRO A 70 -1.28 -0.88 11.05
CA PRO A 70 -2.14 -0.33 12.10
C PRO A 70 -1.93 1.18 12.27
N ASP A 71 -3.00 1.96 12.37
CA ASP A 71 -2.91 3.43 12.55
C ASP A 71 -2.13 3.80 13.82
N SER A 72 -2.21 2.99 14.88
CA SER A 72 -1.41 3.11 16.10
C SER A 72 0.11 3.00 15.87
N PHE A 73 0.54 2.42 14.75
CA PHE A 73 1.93 2.41 14.33
C PHE A 73 2.34 3.73 13.68
N CYS A 74 1.41 4.36 12.94
CA CYS A 74 1.66 5.61 12.24
C CYS A 74 1.37 6.84 13.10
N ARG A 75 0.46 6.69 14.08
CA ARG A 75 -0.01 7.77 14.96
C ARG A 75 -0.28 7.20 16.36
N ALA A 76 0.12 7.89 17.37
CA ALA A 76 -0.17 7.52 18.76
C ALA A 76 -1.67 7.73 19.06
N GLY A 77 -2.38 6.64 19.45
CA GLY A 77 -3.68 6.68 20.09
C GLY A 77 -4.92 6.58 19.20
N GLY A 78 -5.79 5.66 19.52
CA GLY A 78 -7.13 5.44 18.98
C GLY A 78 -7.76 4.19 19.62
N SER A 79 -9.07 4.19 19.86
CA SER A 79 -9.80 3.02 20.34
C SER A 79 -10.15 2.03 19.23
N GLU A 80 -10.12 2.45 17.96
CA GLU A 80 -10.41 1.63 16.81
C GLU A 80 -9.12 1.21 16.11
N LEU A 81 -9.07 -0.06 15.69
CA LEU A 81 -7.96 -0.57 14.90
C LEU A 81 -8.21 -0.26 13.41
N ILE A 82 -7.51 0.76 12.92
CA ILE A 82 -7.60 1.21 11.53
C ILE A 82 -6.31 0.82 10.80
N GLY A 83 -6.44 0.17 9.65
CA GLY A 83 -5.30 -0.13 8.77
C GLY A 83 -5.05 1.01 7.79
N ILE A 84 -3.81 1.44 7.67
CA ILE A 84 -3.39 2.42 6.65
C ILE A 84 -2.82 1.65 5.47
N LEU A 85 -3.51 1.69 4.35
CA LEU A 85 -3.21 0.89 3.18
C LEU A 85 -2.26 1.59 2.22
N GLY A 86 -1.25 0.85 1.79
CA GLY A 86 -0.42 1.15 0.64
C GLY A 86 -0.45 0.00 -0.36
N MET A 87 -0.18 0.30 -1.62
CA MET A 87 -0.06 -0.70 -2.68
C MET A 87 0.85 -0.19 -3.79
N GLN A 88 1.69 -1.08 -4.29
CA GLN A 88 2.52 -0.83 -5.46
C GLN A 88 2.60 -2.07 -6.35
N VAL A 89 2.60 -1.86 -7.66
CA VAL A 89 2.76 -2.92 -8.66
C VAL A 89 3.65 -2.36 -9.76
N LYS A 90 4.66 -3.11 -10.18
CA LYS A 90 5.54 -2.75 -11.30
C LYS A 90 4.71 -2.43 -12.53
N ARG A 91 5.16 -1.45 -13.30
CA ARG A 91 4.41 -0.87 -14.43
C ARG A 91 3.93 -1.92 -15.43
N GLU A 92 4.79 -2.85 -15.82
CA GLU A 92 4.53 -3.89 -16.81
C GLU A 92 3.52 -4.95 -16.35
N TYR A 93 3.31 -5.06 -15.03
CA TYR A 93 2.37 -6.01 -14.43
C TYR A 93 1.01 -5.40 -14.06
N ARG A 94 0.83 -4.09 -14.27
CA ARG A 94 -0.45 -3.41 -14.00
C ARG A 94 -1.54 -3.85 -14.98
N ARG A 95 -2.81 -3.67 -14.59
CA ARG A 95 -4.01 -4.01 -15.39
C ARG A 95 -4.20 -5.51 -15.64
N ASN A 96 -3.47 -6.37 -14.95
CA ASN A 96 -3.52 -7.83 -15.05
C ASN A 96 -4.08 -8.52 -13.80
N GLY A 97 -4.83 -7.77 -12.96
CA GLY A 97 -5.46 -8.32 -11.75
C GLY A 97 -4.56 -8.40 -10.51
N TYR A 98 -3.26 -8.10 -10.61
CA TYR A 98 -2.31 -8.20 -9.49
C TYR A 98 -2.71 -7.35 -8.29
N GLY A 99 -3.10 -6.11 -8.51
CA GLY A 99 -3.56 -5.22 -7.44
C GLY A 99 -4.82 -5.73 -6.76
N PHE A 100 -5.76 -6.30 -7.51
CA PHE A 100 -6.97 -6.89 -6.94
C PHE A 100 -6.64 -8.10 -6.04
N ALA A 101 -5.74 -8.97 -6.48
CA ALA A 101 -5.32 -10.15 -5.73
C ALA A 101 -4.61 -9.76 -4.42
N LEU A 102 -3.67 -8.80 -4.49
CA LEU A 102 -2.97 -8.26 -3.31
C LEU A 102 -3.94 -7.66 -2.29
N LEU A 103 -4.80 -6.73 -2.73
CA LEU A 103 -5.75 -6.05 -1.84
C LEU A 103 -6.76 -7.02 -1.23
N SER A 104 -7.21 -8.02 -1.98
CA SER A 104 -8.09 -9.07 -1.47
C SER A 104 -7.44 -9.86 -0.34
N ALA A 105 -6.14 -10.16 -0.44
CA ALA A 105 -5.39 -10.83 0.62
C ALA A 105 -5.24 -9.95 1.86
N VAL A 106 -4.84 -8.69 1.69
CA VAL A 106 -4.70 -7.71 2.79
C VAL A 106 -6.03 -7.50 3.51
N ILE A 107 -7.13 -7.25 2.78
CA ILE A 107 -8.46 -7.01 3.36
C ILE A 107 -8.94 -8.24 4.15
N ARG A 108 -8.74 -9.44 3.61
CA ARG A 108 -9.09 -10.69 4.31
C ARG A 108 -8.31 -10.84 5.62
N HIS A 109 -7.02 -10.55 5.60
CA HIS A 109 -6.18 -10.57 6.79
C HIS A 109 -6.65 -9.54 7.82
N CYS A 110 -6.91 -8.29 7.39
CA CYS A 110 -7.42 -7.24 8.29
C CYS A 110 -8.72 -7.66 8.98
N ARG A 111 -9.66 -8.27 8.27
CA ARG A 111 -10.90 -8.83 8.88
C ARG A 111 -10.60 -9.88 9.93
N GLY A 112 -9.72 -10.84 9.62
CA GLY A 112 -9.32 -11.90 10.55
C GLY A 112 -8.55 -11.39 11.78
N ALA A 113 -7.82 -10.29 11.63
CA ALA A 113 -7.04 -9.65 12.69
C ALA A 113 -7.84 -8.61 13.51
N GLY A 114 -9.14 -8.42 13.24
CA GLY A 114 -10.03 -7.55 14.02
C GLY A 114 -9.89 -6.05 13.71
N PHE A 115 -9.41 -5.69 12.52
CA PHE A 115 -9.45 -4.29 12.08
C PHE A 115 -10.89 -3.82 11.89
N ASN A 116 -11.18 -2.59 12.30
CA ASN A 116 -12.51 -1.97 12.14
C ASN A 116 -12.68 -1.39 10.74
N SER A 117 -11.62 -0.86 10.18
CA SER A 117 -11.62 -0.28 8.84
C SER A 117 -10.22 -0.23 8.24
N VAL A 118 -10.17 0.02 6.94
CA VAL A 118 -8.93 0.29 6.20
C VAL A 118 -9.06 1.62 5.48
N ASP A 119 -8.11 2.51 5.72
CA ASP A 119 -8.01 3.82 5.09
C ASP A 119 -6.88 3.85 4.06
N LEU A 120 -7.06 4.65 3.04
CA LEU A 120 -6.01 4.92 2.06
C LEU A 120 -6.07 6.37 1.58
N SER A 121 -4.95 6.84 1.03
CA SER A 121 -4.86 8.09 0.28
C SER A 121 -4.54 7.77 -1.19
N VAL A 122 -5.22 8.44 -2.11
CA VAL A 122 -5.01 8.28 -3.55
C VAL A 122 -5.22 9.60 -4.27
N PHE A 123 -4.43 9.89 -5.28
CA PHE A 123 -4.63 11.09 -6.10
C PHE A 123 -5.90 11.00 -6.95
N LYS A 124 -6.63 12.11 -7.05
CA LYS A 124 -7.83 12.17 -7.91
C LYS A 124 -7.55 11.77 -9.35
N SER A 125 -6.35 12.08 -9.86
CA SER A 125 -5.89 11.74 -11.20
C SER A 125 -5.65 10.24 -11.40
N ASN A 126 -5.41 9.47 -10.32
CA ASN A 126 -5.17 8.03 -10.41
C ASN A 126 -6.50 7.26 -10.54
N THR A 127 -7.14 7.40 -11.69
CA THR A 127 -8.47 6.80 -11.97
C THR A 127 -8.45 5.27 -11.91
N ALA A 128 -7.34 4.65 -12.31
CA ALA A 128 -7.19 3.19 -12.30
C ALA A 128 -7.22 2.64 -10.86
N ALA A 129 -6.44 3.23 -9.95
CA ALA A 129 -6.44 2.82 -8.55
C ALA A 129 -7.79 3.11 -7.89
N ARG A 130 -8.38 4.30 -8.14
CA ARG A 130 -9.69 4.66 -7.61
C ARG A 130 -10.79 3.69 -8.03
N SER A 131 -10.79 3.25 -9.29
CA SER A 131 -11.73 2.26 -9.80
C SER A 131 -11.55 0.90 -9.10
N LEU A 132 -10.31 0.48 -8.86
CA LEU A 132 -10.00 -0.74 -8.13
C LEU A 132 -10.49 -0.66 -6.68
N TYR A 133 -10.21 0.44 -5.99
CA TYR A 133 -10.67 0.64 -4.61
C TYR A 133 -12.19 0.64 -4.50
N LYS A 134 -12.89 1.35 -5.40
CA LYS A 134 -14.35 1.32 -5.45
C LYS A 134 -14.91 -0.09 -5.67
N LYS A 135 -14.31 -0.87 -6.57
CA LYS A 135 -14.69 -2.27 -6.81
C LYS A 135 -14.54 -3.14 -5.55
N LEU A 136 -13.60 -2.82 -4.67
CA LEU A 136 -13.38 -3.51 -3.40
C LEU A 136 -14.24 -2.96 -2.25
N GLY A 137 -15.09 -1.95 -2.51
CA GLY A 137 -16.01 -1.38 -1.53
C GLY A 137 -15.51 -0.14 -0.78
N PHE A 138 -14.35 0.40 -1.15
CA PHE A 138 -13.88 1.66 -0.58
C PHE A 138 -14.76 2.84 -1.04
N THR A 139 -15.08 3.72 -0.11
CA THR A 139 -15.84 4.95 -0.35
C THR A 139 -14.99 6.17 -0.04
N TRP A 140 -15.30 7.28 -0.72
CA TRP A 140 -14.68 8.58 -0.44
C TRP A 140 -15.04 9.06 0.97
N VAL A 141 -14.08 9.65 1.67
CA VAL A 141 -14.26 10.25 3.00
C VAL A 141 -14.10 11.77 2.91
N GLU A 142 -12.96 12.23 2.42
CA GLU A 142 -12.61 13.64 2.37
C GLU A 142 -11.53 13.93 1.32
N ASP A 143 -11.44 15.20 0.91
CA ASP A 143 -10.30 15.69 0.16
C ASP A 143 -9.18 16.06 1.14
N LEU A 144 -7.97 15.60 0.85
CA LEU A 144 -6.78 15.93 1.63
C LEU A 144 -6.11 17.20 1.07
N PRO A 145 -5.23 17.87 1.83
CA PRO A 145 -4.52 19.04 1.33
C PRO A 145 -3.79 18.76 0.02
N PRO A 146 -3.85 19.67 -0.98
CA PRO A 146 -3.12 19.53 -2.23
C PRO A 146 -1.62 19.40 -1.98
N CYS A 147 -0.94 18.64 -2.82
CA CYS A 147 0.51 18.48 -2.76
C CYS A 147 1.15 18.66 -4.13
N LYS A 148 2.45 18.95 -4.14
CA LYS A 148 3.28 18.98 -5.36
C LYS A 148 4.09 17.71 -5.49
N LEU A 149 4.09 17.13 -6.69
CA LEU A 149 4.98 16.04 -7.05
C LEU A 149 6.42 16.56 -7.25
N PRO A 150 7.42 15.69 -7.22
CA PRO A 150 8.82 16.06 -7.51
C PRO A 150 8.99 16.76 -8.88
N CYS A 151 8.15 16.47 -9.86
CA CYS A 151 8.15 17.12 -11.17
C CYS A 151 7.51 18.52 -11.19
N GLY A 152 6.98 19.01 -10.04
CA GLY A 152 6.31 20.30 -9.90
C GLY A 152 4.81 20.30 -10.21
N THR A 153 4.26 19.20 -10.70
CA THR A 153 2.80 19.06 -10.92
C THR A 153 2.06 19.05 -9.59
N SER A 154 0.95 19.78 -9.51
CA SER A 154 0.07 19.74 -8.33
C SER A 154 -0.91 18.58 -8.45
N GLU A 155 -1.12 17.88 -7.34
CA GLU A 155 -2.06 16.77 -7.21
C GLU A 155 -3.02 17.00 -6.05
N GLN A 156 -4.23 16.47 -6.21
CA GLN A 156 -5.27 16.47 -5.19
C GLN A 156 -5.44 15.07 -4.63
N PRO A 157 -4.88 14.77 -3.43
CA PRO A 157 -5.15 13.51 -2.76
C PRO A 157 -6.58 13.49 -2.20
N ILE A 158 -7.16 12.29 -2.15
CA ILE A 158 -8.41 12.01 -1.43
C ILE A 158 -8.18 10.85 -0.46
N LYS A 159 -8.93 10.87 0.63
CA LYS A 159 -9.01 9.75 1.56
C LYS A 159 -10.19 8.87 1.17
N MET A 160 -9.96 7.56 1.13
CA MET A 160 -11.01 6.55 0.98
C MET A 160 -10.95 5.57 2.14
N ARG A 161 -12.10 5.00 2.51
CA ARG A 161 -12.25 4.05 3.62
C ARG A 161 -13.08 2.84 3.20
N LEU A 162 -12.67 1.68 3.69
CA LEU A 162 -13.43 0.44 3.70
C LEU A 162 -13.73 0.07 5.15
N ALA A 163 -15.02 0.01 5.53
CA ALA A 163 -15.45 -0.61 6.79
C ALA A 163 -15.36 -2.15 6.65
N LEU A 164 -14.88 -2.84 7.69
CA LEU A 164 -14.62 -4.28 7.67
C LEU A 164 -15.65 -5.11 8.44
#